data_3da423b886e26373341abb06d5ecbd4a
#
_entry.id   3da423b886e26373341abb06d5ecbd4a
#
_cell.length_a   1.000
_cell.length_b   1.000
_cell.length_c   1.000
_cell.angle_alpha   90.00
_cell.angle_beta   90.00
_cell.angle_gamma   90.00
#
_symmetry.space_group_name_H-M   'P 1'
#
loop_
_entity.id
_entity.type
_entity.pdbx_description
1 polymer ?
#
loop_
_entity_poly.entity_id
_entity_poly.type
_entity_poly.pdbx_seq_one_letter_code
_entity_poly.pdbx_strand_id
1 'polypeptide(L)'
;MLGMVARSRGDHAKAVDCFQTVLAAWPEDFFLRTELGLSLLSLGEAQQATEHFRRACELTPDSESVWFNLGEALWQQARGEEAVAALQRALALEPRQIQARISLARAYAGLGRAEAAVAELREVLRLDPDNADAWYGLSLNTIFDAADTAHLQQLFARTDLPARAHCLLGFALAKALEDQHDHARAFDALREANASQRASMRVKWDAAKERRFVDAIRNTFANAVPPSPDATAGKEAILITGMPRSGSTLVEQILASHPDVEGANEISDMLQLVDAESRRRASMFPLWVAVATVEDWQRLGHEYLARTARWRASKPRFTDKNLLGWHYVGAALAMLPAARVIIVRRDPVETCLACYRHSFTDVAGFACDLDDLADYCAGFLRLTRFWLDEYPAQVFDLQYEALIADPEAVIHRMLDFCGLPFDPACLEFHKTQRAVLTPSASQVRQPLHRGSARSARYGDKLDRLRERLQDAGVQLE
;
A
#
# COMPACT_ATOMS: atom_id res chain seq x y z
N MET A 1 -25.62 22.15 -3.82
CA MET A 1 -25.19 22.69 -2.50
C MET A 1 -25.08 21.60 -1.42
N LEU A 2 -26.14 20.80 -1.14
CA LEU A 2 -26.07 19.74 -0.10
C LEU A 2 -24.94 18.73 -0.31
N GLY A 3 -24.72 18.26 -1.53
CA GLY A 3 -23.61 17.32 -1.84
C GLY A 3 -22.24 17.90 -1.55
N MET A 4 -22.00 19.18 -1.87
CA MET A 4 -20.72 19.85 -1.56
C MET A 4 -20.50 19.99 -0.05
N VAL A 5 -21.54 20.30 0.72
CA VAL A 5 -21.47 20.35 2.19
C VAL A 5 -21.20 18.96 2.77
N ALA A 6 -21.85 17.91 2.25
CA ALA A 6 -21.59 16.54 2.68
C ALA A 6 -20.11 16.16 2.40
N ARG A 7 -19.61 16.42 1.18
CA ARG A 7 -18.20 16.15 0.80
C ARG A 7 -17.22 16.92 1.70
N SER A 8 -17.45 18.20 1.94
CA SER A 8 -16.56 19.02 2.80
C SER A 8 -16.52 18.54 4.26
N ARG A 9 -17.55 17.82 4.72
CA ARG A 9 -17.63 17.17 6.03
C ARG A 9 -17.08 15.74 6.05
N GLY A 10 -16.60 15.23 4.90
CA GLY A 10 -16.13 13.87 4.75
C GLY A 10 -17.24 12.81 4.61
N ASP A 11 -18.52 13.22 4.50
CA ASP A 11 -19.64 12.31 4.26
C ASP A 11 -19.78 12.04 2.75
N HIS A 12 -18.80 11.30 2.21
CA HIS A 12 -18.70 11.05 0.77
C HIS A 12 -19.86 10.21 0.24
N ALA A 13 -20.40 9.27 1.02
CA ALA A 13 -21.55 8.47 0.62
C ALA A 13 -22.79 9.35 0.37
N LYS A 14 -23.10 10.23 1.33
CA LYS A 14 -24.20 11.20 1.17
C LYS A 14 -23.94 12.19 0.03
N ALA A 15 -22.69 12.57 -0.20
CA ALA A 15 -22.31 13.41 -1.32
C ALA A 15 -22.64 12.73 -2.66
N VAL A 16 -22.28 11.43 -2.81
CA VAL A 16 -22.61 10.62 -3.99
C VAL A 16 -24.11 10.60 -4.24
N ASP A 17 -24.92 10.27 -3.24
CA ASP A 17 -26.39 10.22 -3.38
C ASP A 17 -26.96 11.58 -3.85
N CYS A 18 -26.48 12.67 -3.25
CA CYS A 18 -26.91 14.02 -3.62
C CYS A 18 -26.52 14.37 -5.07
N PHE A 19 -25.28 14.08 -5.49
CA PHE A 19 -24.81 14.40 -6.83
C PHE A 19 -25.48 13.52 -7.89
N GLN A 20 -25.69 12.23 -7.63
CA GLN A 20 -26.41 11.32 -8.53
C GLN A 20 -27.85 11.79 -8.77
N THR A 21 -28.54 12.19 -7.70
CA THR A 21 -29.93 12.70 -7.80
C THR A 21 -30.00 13.94 -8.70
N VAL A 22 -29.06 14.87 -8.55
CA VAL A 22 -29.07 16.10 -9.37
C VAL A 22 -28.59 15.80 -10.80
N LEU A 23 -27.60 14.92 -10.97
CA LEU A 23 -27.07 14.53 -12.28
C LEU A 23 -28.12 13.82 -13.15
N ALA A 24 -29.08 13.13 -12.54
CA ALA A 24 -30.21 12.53 -13.28
C ALA A 24 -31.03 13.58 -14.03
N ALA A 25 -31.14 14.80 -13.48
CA ALA A 25 -31.83 15.92 -14.14
C ALA A 25 -30.92 16.73 -15.09
N TRP A 26 -29.63 16.71 -14.84
CA TRP A 26 -28.62 17.49 -15.58
C TRP A 26 -27.45 16.58 -16.03
N PRO A 27 -27.69 15.61 -16.92
CA PRO A 27 -26.68 14.57 -17.25
C PRO A 27 -25.43 15.08 -17.91
N GLU A 28 -25.45 16.24 -18.56
CA GLU A 28 -24.31 16.85 -19.24
C GLU A 28 -23.62 17.96 -18.43
N ASP A 29 -23.88 18.03 -17.12
CA ASP A 29 -23.19 18.98 -16.24
C ASP A 29 -21.82 18.42 -15.83
N PHE A 30 -20.73 19.01 -16.37
CA PHE A 30 -19.37 18.57 -16.09
C PHE A 30 -18.96 18.79 -14.64
N PHE A 31 -19.44 19.86 -14.00
CA PHE A 31 -19.13 20.15 -12.60
C PHE A 31 -19.71 19.09 -11.67
N LEU A 32 -20.99 18.74 -11.85
CA LEU A 32 -21.61 17.65 -11.08
C LEU A 32 -20.92 16.32 -11.30
N ARG A 33 -20.50 16.01 -12.53
CA ARG A 33 -19.71 14.80 -12.82
C ARG A 33 -18.38 14.81 -12.12
N THR A 34 -17.70 15.95 -12.10
CA THR A 34 -16.40 16.09 -11.41
C THR A 34 -16.56 15.90 -9.89
N GLU A 35 -17.54 16.54 -9.27
CA GLU A 35 -17.82 16.44 -7.83
C GLU A 35 -18.23 15.01 -7.42
N LEU A 36 -19.03 14.35 -8.26
CA LEU A 36 -19.40 12.94 -8.07
C LEU A 36 -18.17 12.03 -8.19
N GLY A 37 -17.34 12.23 -9.22
CA GLY A 37 -16.10 11.49 -9.40
C GLY A 37 -15.14 11.64 -8.21
N LEU A 38 -14.96 12.84 -7.68
CA LEU A 38 -14.14 13.09 -6.48
C LEU A 38 -14.67 12.39 -5.23
N SER A 39 -16.02 12.39 -5.08
CA SER A 39 -16.67 11.70 -3.95
C SER A 39 -16.52 10.18 -4.04
N LEU A 40 -16.67 9.63 -5.26
CA LEU A 40 -16.45 8.20 -5.54
C LEU A 40 -14.99 7.77 -5.31
N LEU A 41 -14.00 8.59 -5.72
CA LEU A 41 -12.58 8.34 -5.43
C LEU A 41 -12.31 8.24 -3.94
N SER A 42 -12.93 9.13 -3.15
CA SER A 42 -12.80 9.13 -1.68
C SER A 42 -13.41 7.89 -1.04
N LEU A 43 -14.36 7.23 -1.70
CA LEU A 43 -14.95 5.95 -1.28
C LEU A 43 -14.18 4.73 -1.82
N GLY A 44 -13.13 4.93 -2.64
CA GLY A 44 -12.38 3.85 -3.30
C GLY A 44 -13.03 3.32 -4.58
N GLU A 45 -14.10 3.97 -5.07
CA GLU A 45 -14.86 3.58 -6.28
C GLU A 45 -14.22 4.18 -7.54
N ALA A 46 -12.90 3.92 -7.72
CA ALA A 46 -12.10 4.54 -8.76
C ALA A 46 -12.60 4.25 -10.19
N GLN A 47 -13.21 3.08 -10.43
CA GLN A 47 -13.77 2.73 -11.74
C GLN A 47 -14.94 3.66 -12.09
N GLN A 48 -15.92 3.80 -11.20
CA GLN A 48 -17.06 4.68 -11.42
C GLN A 48 -16.62 6.14 -11.54
N ALA A 49 -15.65 6.56 -10.71
CA ALA A 49 -15.06 7.89 -10.80
C ALA A 49 -14.46 8.17 -12.19
N THR A 50 -13.74 7.21 -12.76
CA THR A 50 -13.13 7.33 -14.09
C THR A 50 -14.19 7.54 -15.18
N GLU A 51 -15.34 6.86 -15.12
CA GLU A 51 -16.42 7.05 -16.10
C GLU A 51 -16.97 8.49 -16.06
N HIS A 52 -17.17 9.02 -14.85
CA HIS A 52 -17.60 10.40 -14.66
C HIS A 52 -16.55 11.42 -15.12
N PHE A 53 -15.26 11.22 -14.80
CA PHE A 53 -14.22 12.11 -15.25
C PHE A 53 -13.99 12.05 -16.77
N ARG A 54 -14.08 10.89 -17.42
CA ARG A 54 -14.01 10.79 -18.88
C ARG A 54 -15.10 11.62 -19.53
N ARG A 55 -16.35 11.46 -19.06
CA ARG A 55 -17.44 12.26 -19.59
C ARG A 55 -17.25 13.76 -19.33
N ALA A 56 -16.72 14.13 -18.18
CA ALA A 56 -16.38 15.51 -17.87
C ALA A 56 -15.28 16.06 -18.80
N CYS A 57 -14.25 15.29 -19.15
CA CYS A 57 -13.23 15.66 -20.12
C CYS A 57 -13.80 15.85 -21.53
N GLU A 58 -14.78 15.04 -21.95
CA GLU A 58 -15.48 15.21 -23.24
C GLU A 58 -16.28 16.53 -23.27
N LEU A 59 -16.91 16.88 -22.17
CA LEU A 59 -17.72 18.11 -22.04
C LEU A 59 -16.84 19.38 -21.91
N THR A 60 -15.67 19.25 -21.30
CA THR A 60 -14.73 20.36 -21.07
C THR A 60 -13.27 19.93 -21.35
N PRO A 61 -12.91 19.78 -22.64
CA PRO A 61 -11.59 19.27 -23.03
C PRO A 61 -10.42 20.18 -22.65
N ASP A 62 -10.69 21.43 -22.31
CA ASP A 62 -9.70 22.44 -21.93
C ASP A 62 -9.63 22.68 -20.41
N SER A 63 -10.25 21.80 -19.60
CA SER A 63 -10.14 21.88 -18.14
C SER A 63 -8.99 20.99 -17.65
N GLU A 64 -7.89 21.60 -17.21
CA GLU A 64 -6.71 20.90 -16.67
C GLU A 64 -7.04 20.10 -15.42
N SER A 65 -7.92 20.62 -14.56
CA SER A 65 -8.31 19.96 -13.30
C SER A 65 -9.10 18.68 -13.54
N VAL A 66 -9.94 18.62 -14.56
CA VAL A 66 -10.68 17.40 -14.91
C VAL A 66 -9.74 16.33 -15.45
N TRP A 67 -8.77 16.70 -16.33
CA TRP A 67 -7.74 15.78 -16.81
C TRP A 67 -6.83 15.27 -15.68
N PHE A 68 -6.47 16.14 -14.74
CA PHE A 68 -5.71 15.74 -13.54
C PHE A 68 -6.48 14.71 -12.71
N ASN A 69 -7.77 14.95 -12.41
CA ASN A 69 -8.61 14.03 -11.66
C ASN A 69 -8.81 12.69 -12.39
N LEU A 70 -8.93 12.71 -13.72
CA LEU A 70 -8.95 11.49 -14.52
C LEU A 70 -7.64 10.69 -14.37
N GLY A 71 -6.50 11.39 -14.42
CA GLY A 71 -5.18 10.77 -14.21
C GLY A 71 -5.05 10.09 -12.85
N GLU A 72 -5.50 10.75 -11.78
CA GLU A 72 -5.51 10.19 -10.42
C GLU A 72 -6.42 8.95 -10.32
N ALA A 73 -7.61 8.99 -10.91
CA ALA A 73 -8.55 7.87 -10.91
C ALA A 73 -8.01 6.66 -11.69
N LEU A 74 -7.36 6.89 -12.82
CA LEU A 74 -6.71 5.85 -13.62
C LEU A 74 -5.52 5.24 -12.90
N TRP A 75 -4.72 6.07 -12.22
CA TRP A 75 -3.59 5.61 -11.42
C TRP A 75 -4.03 4.67 -10.30
N GLN A 76 -5.09 5.01 -9.57
CA GLN A 76 -5.66 4.14 -8.53
C GLN A 76 -6.13 2.78 -9.05
N GLN A 77 -6.48 2.69 -10.34
CA GLN A 77 -6.84 1.44 -11.01
C GLN A 77 -5.64 0.67 -11.60
N ALA A 78 -4.40 1.09 -11.33
CA ALA A 78 -3.19 0.56 -11.95
C ALA A 78 -3.13 0.72 -13.49
N ARG A 79 -3.94 1.61 -14.09
CA ARG A 79 -3.95 1.93 -15.52
C ARG A 79 -2.91 2.99 -15.83
N GLY A 80 -1.63 2.65 -15.57
CA GLY A 80 -0.53 3.60 -15.51
C GLY A 80 -0.30 4.39 -16.80
N GLU A 81 -0.36 3.77 -17.98
CA GLU A 81 -0.15 4.46 -19.26
C GLU A 81 -1.27 5.49 -19.54
N GLU A 82 -2.50 5.12 -19.24
CA GLU A 82 -3.62 6.04 -19.40
C GLU A 82 -3.57 7.19 -18.38
N ALA A 83 -3.11 6.91 -17.16
CA ALA A 83 -2.88 7.95 -16.16
C ALA A 83 -1.81 8.94 -16.62
N VAL A 84 -0.69 8.44 -17.18
CA VAL A 84 0.36 9.29 -17.77
C VAL A 84 -0.21 10.18 -18.87
N ALA A 85 -0.98 9.62 -19.82
CA ALA A 85 -1.57 10.38 -20.92
C ALA A 85 -2.52 11.49 -20.42
N ALA A 86 -3.36 11.19 -19.42
CA ALA A 86 -4.28 12.17 -18.82
C ALA A 86 -3.51 13.29 -18.09
N LEU A 87 -2.49 12.94 -17.29
CA LEU A 87 -1.65 13.93 -16.58
C LEU A 87 -0.82 14.80 -17.52
N GLN A 88 -0.30 14.23 -18.61
CA GLN A 88 0.36 15.00 -19.68
C GLN A 88 -0.60 15.99 -20.34
N ARG A 89 -1.87 15.57 -20.57
CA ARG A 89 -2.88 16.49 -21.10
C ARG A 89 -3.17 17.63 -20.13
N ALA A 90 -3.29 17.36 -18.84
CA ALA A 90 -3.43 18.41 -17.82
C ALA A 90 -2.26 19.40 -17.85
N LEU A 91 -1.02 18.92 -17.94
CA LEU A 91 0.19 19.75 -18.02
C LEU A 91 0.35 20.49 -19.34
N ALA A 92 -0.20 19.97 -20.45
CA ALA A 92 -0.26 20.70 -21.71
C ALA A 92 -1.19 21.93 -21.63
N LEU A 93 -2.23 21.87 -20.78
CA LEU A 93 -3.16 22.97 -20.54
C LEU A 93 -2.61 23.96 -19.51
N GLU A 94 -2.03 23.45 -18.42
CA GLU A 94 -1.41 24.27 -17.36
C GLU A 94 -0.01 23.74 -17.01
N PRO A 95 1.05 24.21 -17.70
CA PRO A 95 2.42 23.71 -17.53
C PRO A 95 3.03 23.93 -16.15
N ARG A 96 2.47 24.82 -15.34
CA ARG A 96 2.97 25.13 -13.99
C ARG A 96 2.22 24.43 -12.87
N GLN A 97 1.29 23.52 -13.19
CA GLN A 97 0.51 22.79 -12.20
C GLN A 97 1.38 21.77 -11.45
N ILE A 98 1.86 22.15 -10.27
CA ILE A 98 2.79 21.36 -9.44
C ILE A 98 2.22 19.97 -9.11
N GLN A 99 0.95 19.88 -8.73
CA GLN A 99 0.35 18.61 -8.33
C GLN A 99 0.28 17.61 -9.50
N ALA A 100 -0.03 18.09 -10.72
CA ALA A 100 -0.03 17.21 -11.89
C ALA A 100 1.37 16.69 -12.22
N ARG A 101 2.43 17.51 -12.04
CA ARG A 101 3.82 17.05 -12.21
C ARG A 101 4.22 16.01 -11.17
N ILE A 102 3.88 16.21 -9.89
CA ILE A 102 4.15 15.23 -8.83
C ILE A 102 3.43 13.92 -9.13
N SER A 103 2.16 13.98 -9.55
CA SER A 103 1.39 12.79 -9.91
C SER A 103 1.94 12.10 -11.16
N LEU A 104 2.39 12.86 -12.17
CA LEU A 104 3.05 12.30 -13.36
C LEU A 104 4.37 11.63 -12.99
N ALA A 105 5.18 12.25 -12.12
CA ALA A 105 6.42 11.64 -11.62
C ALA A 105 6.15 10.33 -10.89
N ARG A 106 5.12 10.28 -10.04
CA ARG A 106 4.68 9.05 -9.35
C ARG A 106 4.25 7.97 -10.36
N ALA A 107 3.49 8.34 -11.39
CA ALA A 107 3.08 7.41 -12.43
C ALA A 107 4.28 6.87 -13.22
N TYR A 108 5.24 7.73 -13.59
CA TYR A 108 6.48 7.31 -14.24
C TYR A 108 7.30 6.35 -13.37
N ALA A 109 7.49 6.68 -12.08
CA ALA A 109 8.21 5.80 -11.15
C ALA A 109 7.53 4.43 -11.03
N GLY A 110 6.21 4.40 -10.90
CA GLY A 110 5.43 3.16 -10.84
C GLY A 110 5.46 2.34 -12.14
N LEU A 111 5.71 2.97 -13.28
CA LEU A 111 5.95 2.32 -14.58
C LEU A 111 7.43 1.97 -14.81
N GLY A 112 8.33 2.29 -13.86
CA GLY A 112 9.77 2.03 -13.98
C GLY A 112 10.53 3.05 -14.81
N ARG A 113 9.93 4.19 -15.12
CA ARG A 113 10.54 5.29 -15.87
C ARG A 113 11.18 6.29 -14.90
N ALA A 114 12.20 5.82 -14.15
CA ALA A 114 12.80 6.58 -13.05
C ALA A 114 13.40 7.92 -13.51
N GLU A 115 14.07 7.96 -14.67
CA GLU A 115 14.65 9.19 -15.21
C GLU A 115 13.58 10.23 -15.52
N ALA A 116 12.46 9.82 -16.12
CA ALA A 116 11.33 10.70 -16.39
C ALA A 116 10.69 11.22 -15.08
N ALA A 117 10.56 10.35 -14.07
CA ALA A 117 10.07 10.74 -12.76
C ALA A 117 10.97 11.81 -12.11
N VAL A 118 12.29 11.59 -12.14
CA VAL A 118 13.28 12.55 -11.61
C VAL A 118 13.21 13.88 -12.37
N ALA A 119 13.07 13.85 -13.69
CA ALA A 119 12.97 15.07 -14.50
C ALA A 119 11.75 15.94 -14.10
N GLU A 120 10.57 15.31 -13.93
CA GLU A 120 9.37 16.03 -13.48
C GLU A 120 9.53 16.60 -12.07
N LEU A 121 10.13 15.85 -11.13
CA LEU A 121 10.37 16.33 -9.77
C LEU A 121 11.38 17.47 -9.72
N ARG A 122 12.43 17.42 -10.54
CA ARG A 122 13.39 18.54 -10.67
C ARG A 122 12.73 19.78 -11.26
N GLU A 123 11.80 19.62 -12.21
CA GLU A 123 11.02 20.74 -12.72
C GLU A 123 10.08 21.32 -11.65
N VAL A 124 9.50 20.49 -10.76
CA VAL A 124 8.78 21.00 -9.59
C VAL A 124 9.70 21.86 -8.73
N LEU A 125 10.91 21.41 -8.42
CA LEU A 125 11.86 22.15 -7.60
C LEU A 125 12.38 23.43 -8.29
N ARG A 126 12.36 23.48 -9.62
CA ARG A 126 12.65 24.73 -10.35
C ARG A 126 11.52 25.76 -10.17
N LEU A 127 10.27 25.32 -10.05
CA LEU A 127 9.10 26.18 -9.83
C LEU A 127 8.90 26.55 -8.36
N ASP A 128 9.19 25.62 -7.47
CA ASP A 128 9.06 25.72 -6.01
C ASP A 128 10.22 24.94 -5.34
N PRO A 129 11.35 25.61 -5.08
CA PRO A 129 12.57 24.97 -4.54
C PRO A 129 12.38 24.31 -3.17
N ASP A 130 11.39 24.73 -2.40
CA ASP A 130 11.11 24.26 -1.05
C ASP A 130 10.07 23.13 -1.02
N ASN A 131 9.61 22.63 -2.18
CA ASN A 131 8.54 21.67 -2.27
C ASN A 131 8.91 20.34 -1.63
N ALA A 132 8.32 20.05 -0.47
CA ALA A 132 8.62 18.86 0.32
C ALA A 132 8.20 17.53 -0.36
N ASP A 133 7.07 17.53 -1.10
CA ASP A 133 6.62 16.33 -1.83
C ASP A 133 7.59 15.98 -2.97
N ALA A 134 8.16 17.00 -3.65
CA ALA A 134 9.16 16.79 -4.69
C ALA A 134 10.49 16.26 -4.13
N TRP A 135 10.98 16.82 -3.04
CA TRP A 135 12.18 16.32 -2.36
C TRP A 135 12.02 14.90 -1.88
N TYR A 136 10.86 14.59 -1.26
CA TYR A 136 10.56 13.22 -0.85
C TYR A 136 10.44 12.27 -2.06
N GLY A 137 9.78 12.70 -3.13
CA GLY A 137 9.69 11.93 -4.37
C GLY A 137 11.07 11.63 -4.98
N LEU A 138 12.00 12.59 -4.98
CA LEU A 138 13.39 12.38 -5.41
C LEU A 138 14.10 11.34 -4.53
N SER A 139 13.91 11.38 -3.21
CA SER A 139 14.54 10.44 -2.27
C SER A 139 14.22 8.96 -2.57
N LEU A 140 13.09 8.71 -3.23
CA LEU A 140 12.67 7.36 -3.62
C LEU A 140 13.25 6.92 -4.98
N ASN A 141 13.76 7.85 -5.81
CA ASN A 141 14.06 7.61 -7.22
C ASN A 141 15.49 7.95 -7.64
N THR A 142 16.28 8.62 -6.77
CA THR A 142 17.65 9.01 -7.12
C THR A 142 18.62 8.93 -5.95
N ILE A 143 19.90 9.09 -6.23
CA ILE A 143 20.97 9.31 -5.24
C ILE A 143 21.20 10.81 -5.17
N PHE A 144 21.24 11.37 -3.96
CA PHE A 144 21.49 12.77 -3.74
C PHE A 144 22.98 13.11 -3.73
N ASP A 145 23.31 14.24 -4.31
CA ASP A 145 24.66 14.80 -4.23
C ASP A 145 24.85 15.71 -2.98
N ALA A 146 26.05 16.27 -2.84
CA ALA A 146 26.37 17.14 -1.71
C ALA A 146 25.59 18.47 -1.73
N ALA A 147 25.22 18.98 -2.90
CA ALA A 147 24.47 20.22 -3.03
C ALA A 147 23.01 20.02 -2.61
N ASP A 148 22.37 18.95 -3.08
CA ASP A 148 21.04 18.53 -2.65
C ASP A 148 21.00 18.33 -1.12
N THR A 149 22.02 17.63 -0.58
CA THR A 149 22.12 17.37 0.87
C THR A 149 22.23 18.67 1.67
N ALA A 150 23.08 19.61 1.24
CA ALA A 150 23.24 20.90 1.92
C ALA A 150 21.94 21.73 1.87
N HIS A 151 21.22 21.70 0.75
CA HIS A 151 19.93 22.40 0.62
C HIS A 151 18.86 21.78 1.52
N LEU A 152 18.74 20.45 1.55
CA LEU A 152 17.84 19.73 2.44
C LEU A 152 18.12 20.00 3.93
N GLN A 153 19.41 20.12 4.33
CA GLN A 153 19.78 20.52 5.69
C GLN A 153 19.26 21.92 6.04
N GLN A 154 19.37 22.88 5.13
CA GLN A 154 18.87 24.24 5.33
C GLN A 154 17.34 24.27 5.45
N LEU A 155 16.64 23.54 4.57
CA LEU A 155 15.18 23.43 4.61
C LEU A 155 14.69 22.76 5.91
N PHE A 156 15.32 21.65 6.29
CA PHE A 156 14.90 20.88 7.48
C PHE A 156 15.14 21.65 8.78
N ALA A 157 16.13 22.56 8.82
CA ALA A 157 16.38 23.41 9.97
C ALA A 157 15.33 24.54 10.18
N ARG A 158 14.41 24.72 9.25
CA ARG A 158 13.37 25.75 9.33
C ARG A 158 12.27 25.32 10.32
N THR A 159 11.86 26.26 11.16
CA THR A 159 10.83 26.05 12.20
C THR A 159 9.43 26.54 11.80
N ASP A 160 9.32 27.22 10.64
CA ASP A 160 8.06 27.77 10.11
C ASP A 160 7.32 26.81 9.18
N LEU A 161 7.85 25.63 8.94
CA LEU A 161 7.24 24.65 8.03
C LEU A 161 6.05 23.93 8.67
N PRO A 162 5.00 23.62 7.88
CA PRO A 162 3.95 22.71 8.32
C PRO A 162 4.54 21.33 8.69
N ALA A 163 3.98 20.68 9.73
CA ALA A 163 4.49 19.39 10.24
C ALA A 163 4.64 18.32 9.15
N ARG A 164 3.70 18.25 8.18
CA ARG A 164 3.79 17.34 7.04
C ARG A 164 5.02 17.65 6.15
N ALA A 165 5.26 18.92 5.83
CA ALA A 165 6.39 19.30 5.00
C ALA A 165 7.71 19.00 5.72
N HIS A 166 7.82 19.35 7.00
CA HIS A 166 8.99 19.05 7.83
C HIS A 166 9.27 17.54 7.89
N CYS A 167 8.23 16.71 8.06
CA CYS A 167 8.33 15.25 8.03
C CYS A 167 8.92 14.74 6.69
N LEU A 168 8.36 15.16 5.55
CA LEU A 168 8.82 14.70 4.23
C LEU A 168 10.25 15.13 3.93
N LEU A 169 10.62 16.36 4.28
CA LEU A 169 11.99 16.88 4.15
C LEU A 169 12.96 16.11 5.05
N GLY A 170 12.55 15.73 6.26
CA GLY A 170 13.37 14.92 7.17
C GLY A 170 13.66 13.52 6.62
N PHE A 171 12.68 12.85 6.01
CA PHE A 171 12.90 11.57 5.31
C PHE A 171 13.82 11.75 4.09
N ALA A 172 13.65 12.82 3.32
CA ALA A 172 14.52 13.12 2.18
C ALA A 172 15.95 13.41 2.63
N LEU A 173 16.13 14.21 3.70
CA LEU A 173 17.43 14.49 4.30
C LEU A 173 18.10 13.22 4.83
N ALA A 174 17.36 12.36 5.54
CA ALA A 174 17.90 11.10 6.04
C ALA A 174 18.45 10.26 4.90
N LYS A 175 17.71 10.14 3.78
CA LYS A 175 18.18 9.45 2.58
C LYS A 175 19.43 10.10 1.98
N ALA A 176 19.47 11.44 1.91
CA ALA A 176 20.62 12.18 1.40
C ALA A 176 21.88 11.94 2.25
N LEU A 177 21.72 11.93 3.59
CA LEU A 177 22.82 11.62 4.52
C LEU A 177 23.28 10.15 4.42
N GLU A 178 22.35 9.20 4.22
CA GLU A 178 22.72 7.80 3.93
C GLU A 178 23.54 7.68 2.64
N ASP A 179 23.19 8.43 1.60
CA ASP A 179 23.93 8.45 0.33
C ASP A 179 25.35 9.00 0.52
N GLN A 180 25.56 9.88 1.50
CA GLN A 180 26.86 10.40 1.92
C GLN A 180 27.53 9.51 3.01
N HIS A 181 26.98 8.34 3.33
CA HIS A 181 27.45 7.41 4.37
C HIS A 181 27.45 7.97 5.80
N ASP A 182 26.72 9.08 6.07
CA ASP A 182 26.54 9.65 7.41
C ASP A 182 25.30 9.03 8.09
N HIS A 183 25.40 7.78 8.51
CA HIS A 183 24.29 7.03 9.08
C HIS A 183 23.87 7.56 10.46
N ALA A 184 24.80 8.17 11.22
CA ALA A 184 24.47 8.73 12.54
C ALA A 184 23.53 9.92 12.42
N ARG A 185 23.87 10.90 11.54
CA ARG A 185 23.00 12.04 11.30
C ARG A 185 21.74 11.66 10.53
N ALA A 186 21.79 10.65 9.66
CA ALA A 186 20.61 10.11 8.99
C ALA A 186 19.59 9.59 10.01
N PHE A 187 20.05 8.86 11.05
CA PHE A 187 19.15 8.37 12.11
C PHE A 187 18.53 9.49 12.93
N ASP A 188 19.30 10.56 13.24
CA ASP A 188 18.76 11.71 13.96
C ASP A 188 17.69 12.43 13.13
N ALA A 189 17.89 12.60 11.81
CA ALA A 189 16.89 13.14 10.90
C ALA A 189 15.63 12.26 10.83
N LEU A 190 15.79 10.93 10.77
CA LEU A 190 14.65 9.98 10.81
C LEU A 190 13.85 10.12 12.12
N ARG A 191 14.53 10.23 13.26
CA ARG A 191 13.88 10.37 14.57
C ARG A 191 13.02 11.63 14.62
N GLU A 192 13.55 12.75 14.13
CA GLU A 192 12.85 14.03 14.12
C GLU A 192 11.69 14.03 13.10
N ALA A 193 11.89 13.46 11.91
CA ALA A 193 10.85 13.29 10.89
C ALA A 193 9.67 12.47 11.43
N ASN A 194 9.96 11.33 12.05
CA ASN A 194 8.94 10.46 12.65
C ASN A 194 8.21 11.12 13.81
N ALA A 195 8.90 11.90 14.66
CA ALA A 195 8.28 12.67 15.71
C ALA A 195 7.29 13.71 15.14
N SER A 196 7.67 14.41 14.07
CA SER A 196 6.81 15.36 13.36
C SER A 196 5.61 14.68 12.71
N GLN A 197 5.82 13.50 12.11
CA GLN A 197 4.74 12.70 11.54
C GLN A 197 3.75 12.25 12.63
N ARG A 198 4.26 11.70 13.73
CA ARG A 198 3.43 11.27 14.88
C ARG A 198 2.60 12.41 15.44
N ALA A 199 3.18 13.60 15.54
CA ALA A 199 2.48 14.80 16.02
C ALA A 199 1.34 15.25 15.10
N SER A 200 1.47 15.04 13.77
CA SER A 200 0.48 15.42 12.76
C SER A 200 -0.65 14.40 12.58
N MET A 201 -0.49 13.18 13.09
CA MET A 201 -1.50 12.13 12.93
C MET A 201 -2.76 12.42 13.75
N ARG A 202 -3.92 12.22 13.12
CA ARG A 202 -5.24 12.37 13.75
C ARG A 202 -5.52 11.28 14.78
N VAL A 203 -5.05 10.07 14.51
CA VAL A 203 -5.24 8.91 15.39
C VAL A 203 -3.85 8.46 15.86
N LYS A 204 -3.65 8.48 17.17
CA LYS A 204 -2.43 7.95 17.76
C LYS A 204 -2.49 6.43 17.81
N TRP A 205 -1.37 5.79 17.51
CA TRP A 205 -1.21 4.36 17.71
C TRP A 205 -1.34 3.98 19.18
N ASP A 206 -2.00 2.88 19.46
CA ASP A 206 -2.18 2.28 20.78
C ASP A 206 -1.77 0.80 20.74
N ALA A 207 -0.56 0.52 21.18
CA ALA A 207 -0.01 -0.84 21.23
C ALA A 207 -0.84 -1.80 22.09
N ALA A 208 -1.46 -1.30 23.18
CA ALA A 208 -2.32 -2.15 24.00
C ALA A 208 -3.62 -2.52 23.29
N LYS A 209 -4.19 -1.61 22.51
CA LYS A 209 -5.37 -1.88 21.67
C LYS A 209 -5.03 -2.92 20.62
N GLU A 210 -3.87 -2.79 19.96
CA GLU A 210 -3.43 -3.75 18.95
C GLU A 210 -3.20 -5.14 19.56
N ARG A 211 -2.53 -5.24 20.69
CA ARG A 211 -2.36 -6.52 21.39
C ARG A 211 -3.69 -7.18 21.70
N ARG A 212 -4.65 -6.43 22.25
CA ARG A 212 -6.00 -6.95 22.53
C ARG A 212 -6.72 -7.40 21.26
N PHE A 213 -6.53 -6.69 20.14
CA PHE A 213 -7.12 -7.05 18.86
C PHE A 213 -6.52 -8.36 18.31
N VAL A 214 -5.21 -8.49 18.31
CA VAL A 214 -4.51 -9.74 17.94
C VAL A 214 -4.95 -10.91 18.80
N ASP A 215 -5.04 -10.72 20.13
CA ASP A 215 -5.48 -11.77 21.05
C ASP A 215 -6.97 -12.14 20.83
N ALA A 216 -7.82 -11.16 20.54
CA ALA A 216 -9.22 -11.42 20.20
C ALA A 216 -9.36 -12.23 18.90
N ILE A 217 -8.58 -11.92 17.86
CA ILE A 217 -8.54 -12.69 16.62
C ILE A 217 -8.14 -14.13 16.92
N ARG A 218 -7.01 -14.34 17.58
CA ARG A 218 -6.53 -15.67 17.96
C ARG A 218 -7.57 -16.49 18.71
N ASN A 219 -8.14 -15.91 19.76
CA ASN A 219 -9.14 -16.59 20.60
C ASN A 219 -10.41 -16.95 19.82
N THR A 220 -10.81 -16.08 18.88
CA THR A 220 -11.98 -16.31 18.05
C THR A 220 -11.75 -17.47 17.05
N PHE A 221 -10.61 -17.48 16.37
CA PHE A 221 -10.31 -18.46 15.33
C PHE A 221 -9.68 -19.77 15.87
N ALA A 222 -9.23 -19.82 17.12
CA ALA A 222 -8.85 -21.06 17.79
C ALA A 222 -10.06 -22.00 18.03
N ASN A 223 -11.28 -21.47 18.01
CA ASN A 223 -12.49 -22.27 17.98
C ASN A 223 -12.87 -22.47 16.50
N ALA A 224 -13.17 -23.70 16.11
CA ALA A 224 -13.48 -24.03 14.73
C ALA A 224 -14.53 -23.08 14.12
N VAL A 225 -14.13 -22.29 13.13
CA VAL A 225 -15.02 -21.42 12.35
C VAL A 225 -15.40 -22.21 11.09
N PRO A 226 -16.70 -22.53 10.91
CA PRO A 226 -17.10 -23.30 9.74
C PRO A 226 -16.85 -22.46 8.46
N PRO A 227 -16.11 -23.00 7.48
CA PRO A 227 -15.88 -22.28 6.23
C PRO A 227 -17.13 -22.26 5.35
N SER A 228 -17.09 -21.47 4.27
CA SER A 228 -18.08 -21.54 3.18
C SER A 228 -18.23 -22.99 2.71
N PRO A 229 -19.46 -23.45 2.39
CA PRO A 229 -19.71 -24.80 1.91
C PRO A 229 -19.13 -25.07 0.51
N ASP A 230 -18.85 -24.03 -0.25
CA ASP A 230 -18.18 -24.14 -1.55
C ASP A 230 -16.67 -24.29 -1.36
N ALA A 231 -16.21 -25.53 -1.27
CA ALA A 231 -14.79 -25.87 -1.09
C ALA A 231 -13.89 -25.40 -2.27
N THR A 232 -14.46 -24.93 -3.38
CA THR A 232 -13.73 -24.42 -4.55
C THR A 232 -13.66 -22.90 -4.59
N ALA A 233 -14.43 -22.21 -3.74
CA ALA A 233 -14.48 -20.77 -3.69
C ALA A 233 -13.11 -20.17 -3.36
N GLY A 234 -12.68 -19.21 -4.16
CA GLY A 234 -11.41 -18.47 -3.97
C GLY A 234 -10.18 -19.15 -4.57
N LYS A 235 -10.33 -20.26 -5.31
CA LYS A 235 -9.18 -20.87 -6.00
C LYS A 235 -8.42 -19.91 -6.92
N GLU A 236 -9.09 -18.87 -7.39
CA GLU A 236 -8.55 -17.82 -8.22
C GLU A 236 -7.75 -16.77 -7.45
N ALA A 237 -7.90 -16.69 -6.12
CA ALA A 237 -7.28 -15.67 -5.29
C ALA A 237 -5.98 -16.15 -4.65
N ILE A 238 -4.92 -15.37 -4.79
CA ILE A 238 -3.65 -15.53 -4.09
C ILE A 238 -3.49 -14.30 -3.19
N LEU A 239 -3.70 -14.50 -1.89
CA LEU A 239 -3.63 -13.42 -0.90
C LEU A 239 -2.19 -13.27 -0.41
N ILE A 240 -1.62 -12.08 -0.51
CA ILE A 240 -0.25 -11.78 -0.08
C ILE A 240 -0.32 -10.78 1.08
N THR A 241 0.26 -11.13 2.21
CA THR A 241 0.30 -10.25 3.36
C THR A 241 1.65 -10.28 4.07
N GLY A 242 1.87 -9.34 4.96
CA GLY A 242 3.11 -9.19 5.71
C GLY A 242 3.23 -7.81 6.30
N MET A 243 4.26 -7.56 7.07
CA MET A 243 4.57 -6.18 7.47
C MET A 243 4.91 -5.31 6.25
N PRO A 244 4.65 -4.00 6.29
CA PRO A 244 5.18 -3.11 5.29
C PRO A 244 6.69 -3.31 5.13
N ARG A 245 7.19 -3.22 3.90
CA ARG A 245 8.65 -3.36 3.59
C ARG A 245 9.25 -4.74 3.83
N SER A 246 8.46 -5.77 4.08
CA SER A 246 8.92 -7.16 4.21
C SER A 246 9.31 -7.83 2.88
N GLY A 247 9.01 -7.22 1.73
CA GLY A 247 9.24 -7.80 0.40
C GLY A 247 7.98 -8.30 -0.30
N SER A 248 6.79 -8.03 0.22
CA SER A 248 5.51 -8.45 -0.36
C SER A 248 5.30 -7.96 -1.80
N THR A 249 5.80 -6.76 -2.16
CA THR A 249 5.77 -6.26 -3.55
C THR A 249 6.64 -7.10 -4.49
N LEU A 250 7.78 -7.60 -4.01
CA LEU A 250 8.64 -8.51 -4.78
C LEU A 250 7.94 -9.84 -5.05
N VAL A 251 7.32 -10.41 -4.01
CA VAL A 251 6.56 -11.67 -4.13
C VAL A 251 5.40 -11.51 -5.12
N GLU A 252 4.68 -10.40 -5.03
CA GLU A 252 3.62 -10.08 -5.98
C GLU A 252 4.16 -9.92 -7.41
N GLN A 253 5.29 -9.23 -7.59
CA GLN A 253 5.90 -9.04 -8.90
C GLN A 253 6.32 -10.37 -9.53
N ILE A 254 6.89 -11.29 -8.74
CA ILE A 254 7.23 -12.64 -9.19
C ILE A 254 5.98 -13.39 -9.66
N LEU A 255 4.92 -13.41 -8.85
CA LEU A 255 3.67 -14.07 -9.20
C LEU A 255 2.97 -13.43 -10.41
N ALA A 256 2.95 -12.10 -10.49
CA ALA A 256 2.36 -11.37 -11.59
C ALA A 256 3.12 -11.53 -12.93
N SER A 257 4.35 -12.08 -12.87
CA SER A 257 5.13 -12.46 -14.07
C SER A 257 4.65 -13.77 -14.68
N HIS A 258 3.92 -14.59 -13.91
CA HIS A 258 3.29 -15.80 -14.43
C HIS A 258 2.17 -15.44 -15.42
N PRO A 259 2.05 -16.14 -16.57
CA PRO A 259 1.04 -15.85 -17.58
C PRO A 259 -0.39 -15.93 -17.06
N ASP A 260 -0.66 -16.79 -16.09
CA ASP A 260 -1.99 -17.02 -15.52
C ASP A 260 -2.33 -16.12 -14.32
N VAL A 261 -1.44 -15.22 -13.88
CA VAL A 261 -1.64 -14.42 -12.66
C VAL A 261 -1.66 -12.93 -12.96
N GLU A 262 -2.76 -12.25 -12.63
CA GLU A 262 -2.87 -10.79 -12.66
C GLU A 262 -2.43 -10.18 -11.33
N GLY A 263 -1.55 -9.18 -11.38
CA GLY A 263 -1.07 -8.45 -10.21
C GLY A 263 -1.97 -7.27 -9.87
N ALA A 264 -2.84 -7.40 -8.87
CA ALA A 264 -3.83 -6.39 -8.53
C ALA A 264 -3.31 -5.26 -7.62
N ASN A 265 -2.06 -5.30 -7.19
CA ASN A 265 -1.48 -4.37 -6.21
C ASN A 265 -2.17 -4.42 -4.83
N GLU A 266 -2.21 -3.30 -4.11
CA GLU A 266 -2.85 -3.20 -2.80
C GLU A 266 -4.33 -2.86 -2.98
N ILE A 267 -5.18 -3.89 -2.96
CA ILE A 267 -6.62 -3.72 -3.02
C ILE A 267 -7.23 -3.77 -1.62
N SER A 268 -8.31 -3.04 -1.42
CA SER A 268 -8.97 -2.90 -0.11
C SER A 268 -10.29 -3.66 -0.02
N ASP A 269 -10.63 -4.43 -1.07
CA ASP A 269 -11.94 -5.08 -1.21
C ASP A 269 -12.26 -5.99 -0.01
N MET A 270 -11.29 -6.78 0.49
CA MET A 270 -11.47 -7.65 1.66
C MET A 270 -11.75 -6.84 2.95
N LEU A 271 -10.96 -5.79 3.19
CA LEU A 271 -11.11 -4.96 4.37
C LEU A 271 -12.46 -4.22 4.37
N GLN A 272 -12.82 -3.65 3.22
CA GLN A 272 -14.10 -2.95 3.05
C GLN A 272 -15.29 -3.90 3.28
N LEU A 273 -15.17 -5.15 2.84
CA LEU A 273 -16.20 -6.16 3.03
C LEU A 273 -16.38 -6.53 4.52
N VAL A 274 -15.28 -6.77 5.24
CA VAL A 274 -15.30 -7.06 6.68
C VAL A 274 -15.84 -5.86 7.48
N ASP A 275 -15.48 -4.65 7.09
CA ASP A 275 -15.98 -3.41 7.69
C ASP A 275 -17.49 -3.22 7.43
N ALA A 276 -17.96 -3.48 6.22
CA ALA A 276 -19.37 -3.42 5.87
C ALA A 276 -20.19 -4.43 6.69
N GLU A 277 -19.67 -5.66 6.85
CA GLU A 277 -20.30 -6.68 7.67
C GLU A 277 -20.32 -6.30 9.15
N SER A 278 -19.24 -5.70 9.67
CA SER A 278 -19.17 -5.19 11.04
C SER A 278 -20.24 -4.11 11.29
N ARG A 279 -20.44 -3.19 10.33
CA ARG A 279 -21.50 -2.17 10.40
C ARG A 279 -22.90 -2.80 10.32
N ARG A 280 -23.12 -3.75 9.40
CA ARG A 280 -24.40 -4.45 9.24
C ARG A 280 -24.84 -5.16 10.53
N ARG A 281 -23.86 -5.74 11.25
CA ARG A 281 -24.10 -6.47 12.51
C ARG A 281 -24.07 -5.56 13.75
N ALA A 282 -23.71 -4.29 13.62
CA ALA A 282 -23.41 -3.39 14.74
C ALA A 282 -22.42 -4.04 15.75
N SER A 283 -21.47 -4.84 15.23
CA SER A 283 -20.47 -5.58 16.00
C SER A 283 -19.13 -5.54 15.29
N MET A 284 -18.06 -5.19 15.99
CA MET A 284 -16.73 -5.08 15.39
C MET A 284 -16.12 -6.47 15.13
N PHE A 285 -15.34 -6.59 14.03
CA PHE A 285 -14.47 -7.73 13.83
C PHE A 285 -13.40 -7.79 14.94
N PRO A 286 -13.07 -9.00 15.50
CA PRO A 286 -13.57 -10.33 15.13
C PRO A 286 -14.80 -10.79 15.93
N LEU A 287 -15.42 -9.95 16.76
CA LEU A 287 -16.47 -10.37 17.70
C LEU A 287 -17.69 -11.03 17.03
N TRP A 288 -18.05 -10.57 15.84
CA TRP A 288 -19.18 -11.14 15.11
C TRP A 288 -18.90 -12.51 14.48
N VAL A 289 -17.61 -12.87 14.35
CA VAL A 289 -17.20 -14.16 13.73
C VAL A 289 -17.80 -15.37 14.50
N ALA A 290 -17.88 -15.29 15.83
CA ALA A 290 -18.44 -16.33 16.67
C ALA A 290 -19.92 -16.67 16.40
N VAL A 291 -20.65 -15.76 15.76
CA VAL A 291 -22.07 -15.92 15.42
C VAL A 291 -22.32 -15.93 13.91
N ALA A 292 -21.26 -15.88 13.10
CA ALA A 292 -21.36 -15.98 11.66
C ALA A 292 -21.75 -17.41 11.24
N THR A 293 -22.70 -17.52 10.32
CA THR A 293 -23.14 -18.80 9.79
C THR A 293 -22.36 -19.17 8.53
N VAL A 294 -22.51 -20.41 8.09
CA VAL A 294 -21.92 -20.90 6.83
C VAL A 294 -22.42 -20.08 5.64
N GLU A 295 -23.70 -19.70 5.65
CA GLU A 295 -24.33 -18.89 4.61
C GLU A 295 -23.78 -17.45 4.60
N ASP A 296 -23.45 -16.89 5.78
CA ASP A 296 -22.79 -15.60 5.87
C ASP A 296 -21.42 -15.63 5.17
N TRP A 297 -20.61 -16.64 5.43
CA TRP A 297 -19.30 -16.79 4.78
C TRP A 297 -19.43 -17.00 3.28
N GLN A 298 -20.39 -17.81 2.83
CA GLN A 298 -20.66 -18.01 1.41
C GLN A 298 -21.06 -16.69 0.73
N ARG A 299 -21.96 -15.92 1.33
CA ARG A 299 -22.39 -14.62 0.82
C ARG A 299 -21.20 -13.64 0.71
N LEU A 300 -20.39 -13.54 1.75
CA LEU A 300 -19.22 -12.68 1.79
C LEU A 300 -18.19 -13.11 0.74
N GLY A 301 -17.95 -14.40 0.57
CA GLY A 301 -17.07 -14.93 -0.45
C GLY A 301 -17.54 -14.60 -1.86
N HIS A 302 -18.82 -14.77 -2.16
CA HIS A 302 -19.41 -14.40 -3.44
C HIS A 302 -19.30 -12.88 -3.71
N GLU A 303 -19.53 -12.06 -2.69
CA GLU A 303 -19.41 -10.60 -2.81
C GLU A 303 -17.96 -10.18 -3.08
N TYR A 304 -16.98 -10.78 -2.38
CA TYR A 304 -15.56 -10.53 -2.63
C TYR A 304 -15.18 -10.90 -4.07
N LEU A 305 -15.58 -12.09 -4.53
CA LEU A 305 -15.29 -12.55 -5.88
C LEU A 305 -15.97 -11.70 -6.96
N ALA A 306 -17.15 -11.17 -6.67
CA ALA A 306 -17.84 -10.23 -7.57
C ALA A 306 -17.10 -8.88 -7.66
N ARG A 307 -16.68 -8.30 -6.53
CA ARG A 307 -15.92 -7.04 -6.48
C ARG A 307 -14.56 -7.14 -7.19
N THR A 308 -13.90 -8.28 -7.05
CA THR A 308 -12.57 -8.54 -7.64
C THR A 308 -12.62 -9.11 -9.07
N ALA A 309 -13.81 -9.28 -9.67
CA ALA A 309 -13.98 -9.88 -11.01
C ALA A 309 -13.15 -9.16 -12.09
N ARG A 310 -12.95 -7.85 -11.95
CA ARG A 310 -12.13 -7.04 -12.87
C ARG A 310 -10.68 -7.55 -13.02
N TRP A 311 -10.12 -8.15 -11.96
CA TRP A 311 -8.77 -8.67 -11.95
C TRP A 311 -8.62 -10.07 -12.58
N ARG A 312 -9.74 -10.65 -13.00
CA ARG A 312 -9.80 -11.95 -13.67
C ARG A 312 -10.34 -11.85 -15.12
N ALA A 313 -10.33 -10.63 -15.66
CA ALA A 313 -10.83 -10.41 -17.02
C ALA A 313 -9.93 -11.01 -18.09
N SER A 314 -8.62 -11.05 -17.87
CA SER A 314 -7.61 -11.54 -18.81
C SER A 314 -6.89 -12.80 -18.36
N LYS A 315 -6.78 -13.04 -17.07
CA LYS A 315 -6.04 -14.15 -16.46
C LYS A 315 -6.90 -14.88 -15.44
N PRO A 316 -6.74 -16.21 -15.26
CA PRO A 316 -7.61 -17.01 -14.38
C PRO A 316 -7.36 -16.77 -12.89
N ARG A 317 -6.20 -16.23 -12.52
CA ARG A 317 -5.78 -15.99 -11.14
C ARG A 317 -5.42 -14.53 -10.95
N PHE A 318 -5.51 -14.05 -9.72
CA PHE A 318 -5.06 -12.72 -9.34
C PHE A 318 -4.43 -12.71 -7.94
N THR A 319 -3.58 -11.71 -7.70
CA THR A 319 -3.06 -11.44 -6.36
C THR A 319 -3.94 -10.40 -5.66
N ASP A 320 -4.17 -10.55 -4.36
CA ASP A 320 -4.62 -9.50 -3.46
C ASP A 320 -3.51 -9.28 -2.43
N LYS A 321 -2.75 -8.21 -2.62
CA LYS A 321 -1.67 -7.88 -1.70
C LYS A 321 -2.14 -6.80 -0.73
N ASN A 322 -2.35 -7.18 0.54
CA ASN A 322 -2.77 -6.26 1.57
C ASN A 322 -1.93 -6.39 2.83
N LEU A 323 -1.28 -5.29 3.23
CA LEU A 323 -0.35 -5.27 4.36
C LEU A 323 -1.05 -5.42 5.72
N LEU A 324 -2.36 -5.18 5.81
CA LEU A 324 -3.18 -5.45 6.99
C LEU A 324 -3.86 -6.82 6.93
N GLY A 325 -3.71 -7.53 5.80
CA GLY A 325 -4.38 -8.81 5.54
C GLY A 325 -4.10 -9.90 6.57
N TRP A 326 -2.95 -9.83 7.25
CA TRP A 326 -2.59 -10.82 8.27
C TRP A 326 -3.55 -10.86 9.48
N HIS A 327 -4.30 -9.80 9.73
CA HIS A 327 -5.39 -9.81 10.71
C HIS A 327 -6.62 -10.60 10.22
N TYR A 328 -6.80 -10.72 8.92
CA TYR A 328 -8.02 -11.21 8.29
C TYR A 328 -7.89 -12.59 7.64
N VAL A 329 -6.74 -13.27 7.80
CA VAL A 329 -6.47 -14.59 7.19
C VAL A 329 -7.58 -15.61 7.51
N GLY A 330 -7.99 -15.73 8.77
CA GLY A 330 -9.06 -16.64 9.15
C GLY A 330 -10.41 -16.33 8.51
N ALA A 331 -10.76 -15.02 8.43
CA ALA A 331 -11.99 -14.59 7.75
C ALA A 331 -11.90 -14.83 6.24
N ALA A 332 -10.76 -14.55 5.64
CA ALA A 332 -10.52 -14.78 4.21
C ALA A 332 -10.67 -16.28 3.87
N LEU A 333 -10.10 -17.18 4.66
CA LEU A 333 -10.19 -18.62 4.44
C LEU A 333 -11.57 -19.20 4.79
N ALA A 334 -12.31 -18.58 5.72
CA ALA A 334 -13.70 -18.92 5.95
C ALA A 334 -14.61 -18.55 4.75
N MET A 335 -14.36 -17.39 4.11
CA MET A 335 -15.08 -16.95 2.90
C MET A 335 -14.65 -17.74 1.65
N LEU A 336 -13.36 -18.03 1.53
CA LEU A 336 -12.66 -18.50 0.33
C LEU A 336 -11.80 -19.73 0.67
N PRO A 337 -12.38 -20.90 0.91
CA PRO A 337 -11.65 -22.07 1.40
C PRO A 337 -10.54 -22.58 0.46
N ALA A 338 -10.65 -22.30 -0.85
CA ALA A 338 -9.64 -22.69 -1.84
C ALA A 338 -8.58 -21.61 -2.09
N ALA A 339 -8.67 -20.43 -1.46
CA ALA A 339 -7.66 -19.40 -1.59
C ALA A 339 -6.30 -19.86 -1.03
N ARG A 340 -5.23 -19.26 -1.55
CA ARG A 340 -3.87 -19.45 -1.05
C ARG A 340 -3.39 -18.15 -0.41
N VAL A 341 -2.82 -18.25 0.78
CA VAL A 341 -2.30 -17.11 1.53
C VAL A 341 -0.79 -17.23 1.64
N ILE A 342 -0.07 -16.21 1.22
CA ILE A 342 1.38 -16.10 1.36
C ILE A 342 1.66 -15.03 2.40
N ILE A 343 2.26 -15.42 3.52
CA ILE A 343 2.72 -14.48 4.55
C ILE A 343 4.21 -14.24 4.32
N VAL A 344 4.56 -13.01 3.98
CA VAL A 344 5.96 -12.63 3.71
C VAL A 344 6.59 -12.13 4.99
N ARG A 345 7.60 -12.85 5.46
CA ARG A 345 8.41 -12.47 6.62
C ARG A 345 9.83 -12.08 6.19
N ARG A 346 10.41 -11.18 6.93
CA ARG A 346 11.78 -10.73 6.79
C ARG A 346 12.38 -10.51 8.18
N ASP A 347 13.70 -10.45 8.29
CA ASP A 347 14.37 -10.10 9.55
C ASP A 347 13.63 -8.96 10.27
N PRO A 348 13.29 -9.13 11.56
CA PRO A 348 12.47 -8.17 12.30
C PRO A 348 13.10 -6.79 12.42
N VAL A 349 14.43 -6.71 12.64
CA VAL A 349 15.15 -5.43 12.80
C VAL A 349 15.20 -4.70 11.46
N GLU A 350 15.51 -5.41 10.37
CA GLU A 350 15.51 -4.87 9.01
C GLU A 350 14.13 -4.37 8.59
N THR A 351 13.08 -5.12 8.93
CA THR A 351 11.70 -4.75 8.59
C THR A 351 11.26 -3.50 9.36
N CYS A 352 11.51 -3.45 10.67
CA CYS A 352 11.19 -2.29 11.49
C CYS A 352 11.97 -1.04 11.05
N LEU A 353 13.29 -1.19 10.79
CA LEU A 353 14.09 -0.09 10.24
C LEU A 353 13.59 0.37 8.89
N ALA A 354 13.22 -0.56 7.99
CA ALA A 354 12.68 -0.21 6.69
C ALA A 354 11.35 0.52 6.79
N CYS A 355 10.50 0.18 7.76
CA CYS A 355 9.28 0.94 8.07
C CYS A 355 9.62 2.34 8.62
N TYR A 356 10.53 2.43 9.58
CA TYR A 356 10.93 3.69 10.24
C TYR A 356 11.51 4.73 9.28
N ARG A 357 12.03 4.28 8.13
CA ARG A 357 12.66 5.09 7.08
C ARG A 357 11.69 5.65 6.03
N HIS A 358 10.39 5.43 6.18
CA HIS A 358 9.39 5.86 5.20
C HIS A 358 8.25 6.65 5.83
N SER A 359 7.75 7.65 5.09
CA SER A 359 6.51 8.32 5.43
C SER A 359 5.33 7.41 5.09
N PHE A 360 4.52 7.11 6.09
CA PHE A 360 3.24 6.39 5.93
C PHE A 360 2.07 7.34 6.17
N THR A 361 0.89 6.95 5.67
CA THR A 361 -0.38 7.61 5.99
C THR A 361 -0.87 7.24 7.40
N ASP A 362 -1.94 7.89 7.88
CA ASP A 362 -2.50 7.73 9.23
C ASP A 362 -2.77 6.27 9.67
N VAL A 363 -2.89 5.34 8.73
CA VAL A 363 -3.16 3.91 9.02
C VAL A 363 -1.98 3.19 9.68
N ALA A 364 -0.74 3.66 9.47
CA ALA A 364 0.48 3.02 9.94
C ALA A 364 1.18 3.84 11.05
N GLY A 365 0.44 4.36 12.01
CA GLY A 365 0.96 5.15 13.12
C GLY A 365 2.04 4.46 13.96
N PHE A 366 2.06 3.12 13.98
CA PHE A 366 3.11 2.31 14.60
C PHE A 366 4.50 2.55 13.98
N ALA A 367 4.56 2.99 12.72
CA ALA A 367 5.83 3.15 12.01
C ALA A 367 6.65 4.37 12.47
N CYS A 368 6.04 5.27 13.24
CA CYS A 368 6.69 6.50 13.70
C CYS A 368 7.50 6.37 14.99
N ASP A 369 7.53 5.20 15.60
CA ASP A 369 8.19 4.96 16.87
C ASP A 369 8.77 3.53 16.90
N LEU A 370 9.98 3.36 17.43
CA LEU A 370 10.65 2.06 17.44
C LEU A 370 10.03 1.07 18.43
N ASP A 371 9.48 1.55 19.56
CA ASP A 371 8.81 0.69 20.53
C ASP A 371 7.46 0.22 19.97
N ASP A 372 6.70 1.12 19.34
CA ASP A 372 5.45 0.79 18.67
C ASP A 372 5.66 -0.18 17.49
N LEU A 373 6.76 -0.02 16.73
CA LEU A 373 7.17 -0.94 15.67
C LEU A 373 7.50 -2.33 16.21
N ALA A 374 8.23 -2.42 17.33
CA ALA A 374 8.57 -3.69 17.96
C ALA A 374 7.29 -4.43 18.42
N ASP A 375 6.37 -3.70 19.08
CA ASP A 375 5.09 -4.27 19.52
C ASP A 375 4.22 -4.76 18.35
N TYR A 376 4.16 -3.99 17.25
CA TYR A 376 3.43 -4.37 16.04
C TYR A 376 4.06 -5.60 15.36
N CYS A 377 5.39 -5.62 15.26
CA CYS A 377 6.14 -6.75 14.70
C CYS A 377 5.92 -8.03 15.52
N ALA A 378 5.97 -7.95 16.83
CA ALA A 378 5.69 -9.08 17.71
C ALA A 378 4.24 -9.59 17.57
N GLY A 379 3.27 -8.68 17.44
CA GLY A 379 1.88 -9.03 17.16
C GLY A 379 1.72 -9.77 15.83
N PHE A 380 2.35 -9.25 14.77
CA PHE A 380 2.39 -9.87 13.45
C PHE A 380 2.98 -11.28 13.50
N LEU A 381 4.14 -11.47 14.13
CA LEU A 381 4.82 -12.76 14.21
C LEU A 381 4.01 -13.80 15.01
N ARG A 382 3.37 -13.37 16.12
CA ARG A 382 2.48 -14.25 16.91
C ARG A 382 1.28 -14.72 16.11
N LEU A 383 0.63 -13.81 15.38
CA LEU A 383 -0.56 -14.18 14.62
C LEU A 383 -0.19 -14.97 13.36
N THR A 384 0.96 -14.67 12.74
CA THR A 384 1.50 -15.48 11.64
C THR A 384 1.72 -16.92 12.05
N ARG A 385 2.38 -17.17 13.20
CA ARG A 385 2.57 -18.53 13.70
C ARG A 385 1.24 -19.22 13.92
N PHE A 386 0.26 -18.56 14.54
CA PHE A 386 -1.08 -19.09 14.72
C PHE A 386 -1.74 -19.50 13.39
N TRP A 387 -1.67 -18.67 12.35
CA TRP A 387 -2.22 -19.00 11.03
C TRP A 387 -1.52 -20.18 10.36
N LEU A 388 -0.22 -20.31 10.51
CA LEU A 388 0.55 -21.44 9.99
C LEU A 388 0.18 -22.76 10.68
N ASP A 389 -0.08 -22.70 11.98
CA ASP A 389 -0.50 -23.88 12.78
C ASP A 389 -1.96 -24.29 12.46
N GLU A 390 -2.88 -23.31 12.32
CA GLU A 390 -4.30 -23.57 12.07
C GLU A 390 -4.62 -23.94 10.61
N TYR A 391 -3.90 -23.35 9.64
CA TYR A 391 -4.17 -23.51 8.20
C TYR A 391 -2.93 -23.95 7.41
N PRO A 392 -2.24 -25.04 7.78
CA PRO A 392 -0.95 -25.41 7.17
C PRO A 392 -1.04 -25.72 5.67
N ALA A 393 -2.22 -26.10 5.17
CA ALA A 393 -2.44 -26.38 3.75
C ALA A 393 -2.76 -25.14 2.91
N GLN A 394 -3.21 -24.03 3.53
CA GLN A 394 -3.66 -22.84 2.85
C GLN A 394 -2.74 -21.60 3.09
N VAL A 395 -1.84 -21.67 4.08
CA VAL A 395 -0.92 -20.58 4.43
C VAL A 395 0.52 -20.99 4.17
N PHE A 396 1.23 -20.19 3.37
CA PHE A 396 2.64 -20.39 3.04
C PHE A 396 3.49 -19.36 3.75
N ASP A 397 4.49 -19.82 4.51
CA ASP A 397 5.50 -18.97 5.14
C ASP A 397 6.64 -18.69 4.17
N LEU A 398 6.70 -17.48 3.63
CA LEU A 398 7.76 -17.04 2.75
C LEU A 398 8.75 -16.16 3.51
N GLN A 399 9.96 -16.68 3.73
CA GLN A 399 11.06 -15.91 4.30
C GLN A 399 11.81 -15.19 3.19
N TYR A 400 11.89 -13.87 3.29
CA TYR A 400 12.55 -13.01 2.29
C TYR A 400 14.03 -13.39 2.09
N GLU A 401 14.74 -13.70 3.17
CA GLU A 401 16.15 -14.09 3.14
C GLU A 401 16.34 -15.40 2.36
N ALA A 402 15.46 -16.37 2.53
CA ALA A 402 15.49 -17.61 1.77
C ALA A 402 15.23 -17.37 0.27
N LEU A 403 14.30 -16.45 -0.07
CA LEU A 403 14.04 -16.06 -1.45
C LEU A 403 15.26 -15.39 -2.09
N ILE A 404 16.03 -14.60 -1.34
CA ILE A 404 17.25 -13.96 -1.84
C ILE A 404 18.42 -14.97 -1.94
N ALA A 405 18.50 -15.94 -1.03
CA ALA A 405 19.57 -16.93 -1.01
C ALA A 405 19.44 -17.97 -2.14
N ASP A 406 18.21 -18.47 -2.37
CA ASP A 406 17.90 -19.46 -3.40
C ASP A 406 16.55 -19.11 -4.08
N PRO A 407 16.56 -18.15 -5.01
CA PRO A 407 15.33 -17.69 -5.67
C PRO A 407 14.59 -18.80 -6.41
N GLU A 408 15.33 -19.66 -7.14
CA GLU A 408 14.74 -20.69 -7.98
C GLU A 408 13.96 -21.70 -7.14
N ALA A 409 14.58 -22.27 -6.10
CA ALA A 409 13.94 -23.25 -5.23
C ALA A 409 12.74 -22.66 -4.48
N VAL A 410 12.83 -21.40 -4.02
CA VAL A 410 11.71 -20.75 -3.30
C VAL A 410 10.56 -20.41 -4.24
N ILE A 411 10.85 -19.94 -5.46
CA ILE A 411 9.81 -19.63 -6.47
C ILE A 411 9.09 -20.92 -6.90
N HIS A 412 9.81 -22.02 -7.13
CA HIS A 412 9.18 -23.32 -7.41
C HIS A 412 8.22 -23.72 -6.32
N ARG A 413 8.64 -23.74 -5.04
CA ARG A 413 7.77 -24.09 -3.92
C ARG A 413 6.56 -23.18 -3.79
N MET A 414 6.74 -21.89 -4.03
CA MET A 414 5.65 -20.91 -3.99
C MET A 414 4.62 -21.14 -5.10
N LEU A 415 5.07 -21.42 -6.32
CA LEU A 415 4.19 -21.72 -7.46
C LEU A 415 3.43 -23.04 -7.23
N ASP A 416 4.14 -24.09 -6.79
CA ASP A 416 3.53 -25.38 -6.43
C ASP A 416 2.45 -25.22 -5.35
N PHE A 417 2.74 -24.44 -4.30
CA PHE A 417 1.77 -24.12 -3.26
C PHE A 417 0.53 -23.40 -3.82
N CYS A 418 0.72 -22.50 -4.78
CA CYS A 418 -0.38 -21.83 -5.46
C CYS A 418 -1.10 -22.70 -6.49
N GLY A 419 -0.61 -23.93 -6.76
CA GLY A 419 -1.15 -24.80 -7.81
C GLY A 419 -0.91 -24.24 -9.22
N LEU A 420 0.22 -23.58 -9.42
CA LEU A 420 0.67 -23.00 -10.70
C LEU A 420 1.85 -23.82 -11.23
N PRO A 421 1.89 -24.13 -12.54
CA PRO A 421 3.09 -24.69 -13.13
C PRO A 421 4.25 -23.68 -13.06
N PHE A 422 5.47 -24.20 -13.06
CA PHE A 422 6.63 -23.31 -13.14
C PHE A 422 6.68 -22.59 -14.49
N ASP A 423 6.91 -21.27 -14.45
CA ASP A 423 7.17 -20.45 -15.64
C ASP A 423 8.47 -19.64 -15.44
N PRO A 424 9.41 -19.70 -16.41
CA PRO A 424 10.69 -18.98 -16.31
C PRO A 424 10.57 -17.46 -16.14
N ALA A 425 9.46 -16.85 -16.59
CA ALA A 425 9.20 -15.43 -16.43
C ALA A 425 9.20 -15.01 -14.94
N CYS A 426 8.85 -15.93 -14.03
CA CYS A 426 8.88 -15.69 -12.59
C CYS A 426 10.31 -15.47 -12.06
N LEU A 427 11.35 -16.04 -12.69
CA LEU A 427 12.76 -15.76 -12.39
C LEU A 427 13.24 -14.43 -13.00
N GLU A 428 12.59 -14.01 -14.08
CA GLU A 428 12.88 -12.77 -14.79
C GLU A 428 11.88 -11.64 -14.44
N PHE A 429 11.26 -11.70 -13.26
CA PHE A 429 10.19 -10.80 -12.79
C PHE A 429 10.51 -9.31 -12.97
N HIS A 430 11.78 -8.92 -12.95
CA HIS A 430 12.25 -7.55 -13.14
C HIS A 430 11.99 -7.02 -14.57
N LYS A 431 11.75 -7.91 -15.55
CA LYS A 431 11.39 -7.57 -16.94
C LYS A 431 9.89 -7.34 -17.13
N THR A 432 9.06 -7.77 -16.18
CA THR A 432 7.60 -7.68 -16.29
C THR A 432 7.11 -6.24 -16.22
N GLN A 433 6.40 -5.83 -17.26
CA GLN A 433 5.85 -4.48 -17.40
C GLN A 433 4.44 -4.42 -16.82
N ARG A 434 4.30 -3.77 -15.66
CA ARG A 434 3.01 -3.45 -15.04
C ARG A 434 3.14 -2.20 -14.18
N ALA A 435 2.05 -1.52 -13.87
CA ALA A 435 2.07 -0.44 -12.89
C ALA A 435 2.22 -1.01 -11.46
N VAL A 436 3.22 -0.54 -10.72
CA VAL A 436 3.47 -0.90 -9.33
C VAL A 436 3.17 0.32 -8.47
N LEU A 437 2.12 0.23 -7.65
CA LEU A 437 1.58 1.38 -6.91
C LEU A 437 2.25 1.61 -5.53
N THR A 438 3.40 1.01 -5.29
CA THR A 438 4.09 1.09 -4.00
C THR A 438 5.45 1.81 -4.12
N PRO A 439 5.98 2.35 -3.01
CA PRO A 439 7.34 2.92 -2.99
C PRO A 439 8.46 1.93 -3.36
N SER A 440 8.14 0.63 -3.49
CA SER A 440 9.09 -0.40 -3.93
C SER A 440 9.17 -0.58 -5.44
N ALA A 441 8.47 0.24 -6.24
CA ALA A 441 8.37 0.10 -7.68
C ALA A 441 9.73 0.03 -8.40
N SER A 442 10.67 0.88 -8.03
CA SER A 442 12.03 0.86 -8.59
C SER A 442 12.83 -0.38 -8.19
N GLN A 443 12.61 -0.91 -6.98
CA GLN A 443 13.35 -2.05 -6.43
C GLN A 443 12.98 -3.37 -7.13
N VAL A 444 11.69 -3.59 -7.40
CA VAL A 444 11.20 -4.83 -8.03
C VAL A 444 11.49 -4.91 -9.55
N ARG A 445 12.06 -3.87 -10.12
CA ARG A 445 12.52 -3.82 -11.51
C ARG A 445 14.01 -4.09 -11.68
N GLN A 446 14.67 -4.45 -10.60
CA GLN A 446 16.06 -4.84 -10.59
C GLN A 446 16.17 -6.33 -10.26
N PRO A 447 17.19 -7.03 -10.78
CA PRO A 447 17.48 -8.38 -10.34
C PRO A 447 17.70 -8.45 -8.83
N LEU A 448 17.48 -9.62 -8.24
CA LEU A 448 17.70 -9.82 -6.81
C LEU A 448 19.16 -9.54 -6.43
N HIS A 449 19.36 -8.75 -5.40
CA HIS A 449 20.69 -8.42 -4.89
C HIS A 449 20.90 -9.02 -3.50
N ARG A 450 22.02 -9.73 -3.32
CA ARG A 450 22.50 -10.16 -2.00
C ARG A 450 23.10 -8.96 -1.28
N GLY A 451 22.76 -8.74 -0.02
CA GLY A 451 23.40 -7.73 0.82
C GLY A 451 22.55 -6.50 1.15
N SER A 452 21.29 -6.69 1.40
CA SER A 452 20.36 -5.60 1.78
C SER A 452 20.31 -5.29 3.28
N ALA A 453 21.09 -5.97 4.14
CA ALA A 453 21.13 -5.69 5.57
C ALA A 453 21.67 -4.28 5.83
N ARG A 454 20.75 -3.38 6.22
CA ARG A 454 21.06 -1.98 6.49
C ARG A 454 21.22 -1.69 7.98
N SER A 455 20.63 -2.52 8.83
CA SER A 455 20.65 -2.37 10.28
C SER A 455 22.06 -2.30 10.84
N ALA A 456 23.00 -3.07 10.26
CA ALA A 456 24.41 -3.04 10.67
C ALA A 456 25.07 -1.65 10.54
N ARG A 457 24.59 -0.81 9.61
CA ARG A 457 25.12 0.54 9.38
C ARG A 457 24.73 1.54 10.46
N TYR A 458 23.69 1.23 11.23
CA TYR A 458 23.14 2.09 12.29
C TYR A 458 23.64 1.71 13.70
N GLY A 459 24.34 0.56 13.82
CA GLY A 459 25.01 0.13 15.05
C GLY A 459 24.11 0.17 16.29
N ASP A 460 24.59 0.86 17.33
CA ASP A 460 23.94 1.05 18.63
C ASP A 460 22.63 1.85 18.58
N LYS A 461 22.41 2.62 17.52
CA LYS A 461 21.15 3.37 17.35
C LYS A 461 19.90 2.47 17.32
N LEU A 462 20.08 1.18 17.03
CA LEU A 462 18.99 0.19 16.99
C LEU A 462 18.94 -0.73 18.19
N ASP A 463 19.81 -0.53 19.22
CA ASP A 463 19.84 -1.41 20.40
C ASP A 463 18.51 -1.41 21.16
N ARG A 464 17.89 -0.23 21.32
CA ARG A 464 16.55 -0.13 21.92
C ARG A 464 15.50 -0.93 21.13
N LEU A 465 15.55 -0.93 19.80
CA LEU A 465 14.64 -1.73 18.99
C LEU A 465 14.89 -3.23 19.21
N ARG A 466 16.16 -3.66 19.26
CA ARG A 466 16.52 -5.07 19.51
C ARG A 466 16.04 -5.53 20.87
N GLU A 467 16.30 -4.74 21.92
CA GLU A 467 15.84 -5.01 23.28
C GLU A 467 14.30 -5.13 23.33
N ARG A 468 13.57 -4.20 22.72
CA ARG A 468 12.11 -4.22 22.70
C ARG A 468 11.54 -5.42 21.96
N LEU A 469 12.15 -5.82 20.82
CA LEU A 469 11.76 -7.02 20.10
C LEU A 469 11.98 -8.28 20.96
N GLN A 470 13.13 -8.39 21.65
CA GLN A 470 13.42 -9.50 22.56
C GLN A 470 12.46 -9.56 23.73
N ASP A 471 12.18 -8.41 24.38
CA ASP A 471 11.20 -8.30 25.46
C ASP A 471 9.79 -8.72 25.04
N ALA A 472 9.44 -8.48 23.77
CA ALA A 472 8.19 -8.90 23.17
C ALA A 472 8.19 -10.38 22.71
N GLY A 473 9.29 -11.12 22.97
CA GLY A 473 9.43 -12.55 22.66
C GLY A 473 9.83 -12.85 21.21
N VAL A 474 10.35 -11.87 20.47
CA VAL A 474 10.87 -12.07 19.11
C VAL A 474 12.29 -12.60 19.17
N GLN A 475 12.54 -13.73 18.53
CA GLN A 475 13.89 -14.26 18.39
C GLN A 475 14.62 -13.47 17.28
N LEU A 476 15.78 -12.92 17.59
CA LEU A 476 16.68 -12.26 16.66
C LEU A 476 17.82 -13.24 16.32
N GLU A 477 18.10 -13.41 15.03
CA GLU A 477 19.22 -14.23 14.54
C GLU A 477 20.54 -13.45 14.57
#